data_c462b601249ed8ec8c90246792cbc325
#
_entry.id   c462b601249ed8ec8c90246792cbc325
#
_cell.length_a   1.000
_cell.length_b   1.000
_cell.length_c   1.000
_cell.angle_alpha   90.00
_cell.angle_beta   90.00
_cell.angle_gamma   90.00
#
_symmetry.space_group_name_H-M   'P 1'
#
loop_
_entity.id
_entity.type
_entity.pdbx_description
1 polymer ?
#
loop_
_entity_poly.entity_id
_entity_poly.type
_entity_poly.pdbx_seq_one_letter_code
_entity_poly.pdbx_strand_id
1 'polypeptide(L)'
;YTDIPKDVMQGYTVMVDEALKQMDTVPTHVFLQGGVGGFPAAVVSFLVESLENPPKFVVVEPVNADCLFQSAKNGKPTAVHGELDTIMAGLACGEVSVLAWAILESYVSHFMTITDNSIPEAMKLLSNRDVPIVAGESAVTGLAGFLIASNSKELREKLMINENSKILFFGTEGDTDEEMYEKLVGKSSEEVLAVI
;
A
#
# COMPACT_ATOMS: atom_id res chain seq x y z
N TYR A 1 10.56 -3.49 -23.19
CA TYR A 1 10.29 -3.87 -21.80
C TYR A 1 9.85 -2.69 -20.93
N THR A 2 10.13 -1.45 -21.31
CA THR A 2 9.82 -0.25 -20.52
C THR A 2 8.48 0.41 -20.88
N ASP A 3 7.92 0.18 -22.05
CA ASP A 3 6.73 0.91 -22.51
C ASP A 3 5.45 0.36 -21.83
N ILE A 4 5.22 -0.94 -21.83
CA ILE A 4 4.05 -1.53 -21.17
C ILE A 4 3.99 -1.20 -19.67
N PRO A 5 5.06 -1.37 -18.87
CA PRO A 5 5.06 -0.92 -17.47
C PRO A 5 4.78 0.57 -17.29
N LYS A 6 5.25 1.44 -18.20
CA LYS A 6 4.92 2.87 -18.18
C LYS A 6 3.44 3.12 -18.39
N ASP A 7 2.84 2.47 -19.38
CA ASP A 7 1.41 2.60 -19.68
C ASP A 7 0.55 2.16 -18.48
N VAL A 8 0.93 1.05 -17.83
CA VAL A 8 0.27 0.59 -16.59
C VAL A 8 0.42 1.60 -15.47
N MET A 9 1.63 2.11 -15.24
CA MET A 9 1.88 3.13 -14.22
C MET A 9 1.09 4.42 -14.52
N GLN A 10 1.02 4.82 -15.79
CA GLN A 10 0.21 5.97 -16.19
C GLN A 10 -1.28 5.74 -15.92
N GLY A 11 -1.79 4.53 -16.09
CA GLY A 11 -3.17 4.19 -15.72
C GLY A 11 -3.46 4.43 -14.24
N TYR A 12 -2.53 4.08 -13.34
CA TYR A 12 -2.69 4.36 -11.91
C TYR A 12 -2.75 5.85 -11.57
N THR A 13 -2.12 6.73 -12.36
CA THR A 13 -2.15 8.17 -12.07
C THR A 13 -3.53 8.79 -12.18
N VAL A 14 -4.45 8.20 -12.97
CA VAL A 14 -5.84 8.64 -13.06
C VAL A 14 -6.54 8.56 -11.70
N MET A 15 -6.38 7.44 -11.00
CA MET A 15 -6.93 7.27 -9.64
C MET A 15 -6.36 8.31 -8.66
N VAL A 16 -5.08 8.63 -8.77
CA VAL A 16 -4.44 9.62 -7.89
C VAL A 16 -4.96 11.03 -8.17
N ASP A 17 -5.13 11.39 -9.45
CA ASP A 17 -5.72 12.67 -9.87
C ASP A 17 -7.17 12.82 -9.36
N GLU A 18 -7.96 11.76 -9.49
CA GLU A 18 -9.34 11.74 -8.97
C GLU A 18 -9.36 11.87 -7.44
N ALA A 19 -8.48 11.16 -6.74
CA ALA A 19 -8.37 11.25 -5.29
C ALA A 19 -8.01 12.68 -4.84
N LEU A 20 -7.03 13.33 -5.48
CA LEU A 20 -6.65 14.72 -5.18
C LEU A 20 -7.82 15.69 -5.37
N LYS A 21 -8.62 15.50 -6.43
CA LYS A 21 -9.80 16.34 -6.70
C LYS A 21 -10.95 16.17 -5.69
N GLN A 22 -11.02 15.00 -5.07
CA GLN A 22 -12.05 14.65 -4.08
C GLN A 22 -11.65 15.03 -2.65
N MET A 23 -10.36 15.27 -2.39
CA MET A 23 -9.88 15.57 -1.04
C MET A 23 -9.95 17.07 -0.75
N ASP A 24 -10.51 17.43 0.41
CA ASP A 24 -10.52 18.81 0.92
C ASP A 24 -9.16 19.25 1.50
N THR A 25 -8.27 18.29 1.76
CA THR A 25 -7.00 18.56 2.42
C THR A 25 -5.87 17.69 1.88
N VAL A 26 -4.68 18.27 1.73
CA VAL A 26 -3.48 17.52 1.30
C VAL A 26 -3.05 16.53 2.39
N PRO A 27 -2.75 15.27 2.04
CA PRO A 27 -2.23 14.29 2.99
C PRO A 27 -0.82 14.65 3.45
N THR A 28 -0.49 14.30 4.68
CA THR A 28 0.87 14.42 5.22
C THR A 28 1.69 13.15 5.03
N HIS A 29 0.99 12.01 4.93
CA HIS A 29 1.59 10.69 4.73
C HIS A 29 0.74 9.88 3.76
N VAL A 30 1.40 9.07 2.95
CA VAL A 30 0.76 8.08 2.07
C VAL A 30 1.38 6.72 2.34
N PHE A 31 0.57 5.75 2.72
CA PHE A 31 1.00 4.36 2.91
C PHE A 31 0.57 3.54 1.70
N LEU A 32 1.52 2.91 1.06
CA LEU A 32 1.35 2.25 -0.23
C LEU A 32 1.77 0.78 -0.16
N GLN A 33 0.93 -0.11 -0.64
CA GLN A 33 1.27 -1.51 -0.85
C GLN A 33 2.33 -1.65 -1.95
N GLY A 34 3.33 -2.49 -1.71
CA GLY A 34 4.44 -2.74 -2.62
C GLY A 34 4.53 -4.21 -3.06
N GLY A 35 4.50 -4.44 -4.37
CA GLY A 35 4.95 -5.66 -5.03
C GLY A 35 6.20 -5.37 -5.84
N VAL A 36 6.16 -5.38 -7.18
CA VAL A 36 7.29 -4.97 -8.04
C VAL A 36 7.57 -3.44 -8.01
N GLY A 37 6.68 -2.66 -7.39
CA GLY A 37 6.84 -1.22 -7.19
C GLY A 37 6.11 -0.32 -8.20
N GLY A 38 5.47 -0.87 -9.23
CA GLY A 38 4.82 -0.06 -10.28
C GLY A 38 3.71 0.85 -9.74
N PHE A 39 2.81 0.32 -8.92
CA PHE A 39 1.75 1.09 -8.29
C PHE A 39 2.28 2.20 -7.36
N PRO A 40 3.10 1.90 -6.34
CA PRO A 40 3.60 2.96 -5.48
C PRO A 40 4.44 4.01 -6.23
N ALA A 41 5.21 3.63 -7.25
CA ALA A 41 5.96 4.58 -8.05
C ALA A 41 5.06 5.54 -8.84
N ALA A 42 3.94 5.05 -9.38
CA ALA A 42 2.95 5.89 -10.06
C ALA A 42 2.32 6.92 -9.12
N VAL A 43 1.91 6.49 -7.92
CA VAL A 43 1.35 7.39 -6.89
C VAL A 43 2.37 8.42 -6.46
N VAL A 44 3.60 7.99 -6.16
CA VAL A 44 4.69 8.86 -5.72
C VAL A 44 5.02 9.91 -6.77
N SER A 45 5.25 9.51 -8.03
CA SER A 45 5.61 10.45 -9.10
C SER A 45 4.52 11.50 -9.32
N PHE A 46 3.25 11.06 -9.34
CA PHE A 46 2.14 11.98 -9.56
C PHE A 46 2.00 13.00 -8.41
N LEU A 47 2.08 12.55 -7.15
CA LEU A 47 1.95 13.45 -6.00
C LEU A 47 3.15 14.40 -5.86
N VAL A 48 4.35 13.95 -6.20
CA VAL A 48 5.55 14.81 -6.19
C VAL A 48 5.46 15.90 -7.26
N GLU A 49 4.94 15.60 -8.44
CA GLU A 49 4.76 16.57 -9.52
C GLU A 49 3.58 17.52 -9.27
N SER A 50 2.53 17.05 -8.60
CA SER A 50 1.29 17.81 -8.43
C SER A 50 1.25 18.70 -7.19
N LEU A 51 2.08 18.43 -6.17
CA LEU A 51 2.03 19.12 -4.89
C LEU A 51 3.33 19.89 -4.62
N GLU A 52 3.20 21.14 -4.21
CA GLU A 52 4.35 21.97 -3.78
C GLU A 52 5.09 21.36 -2.57
N ASN A 53 4.34 20.76 -1.66
CA ASN A 53 4.86 20.06 -0.48
C ASN A 53 4.36 18.61 -0.48
N PRO A 54 5.06 17.69 -1.15
CA PRO A 54 4.66 16.30 -1.20
C PRO A 54 4.60 15.63 0.18
N PRO A 55 3.69 14.67 0.37
CA PRO A 55 3.59 13.90 1.61
C PRO A 55 4.81 12.99 1.80
N LYS A 56 4.97 12.47 3.02
CA LYS A 56 5.89 11.37 3.28
C LYS A 56 5.29 10.08 2.74
N PHE A 57 6.10 9.34 1.99
CA PHE A 57 5.70 8.05 1.43
C PHE A 57 6.28 6.92 2.25
N VAL A 58 5.43 5.94 2.56
CA VAL A 58 5.80 4.70 3.24
C VAL A 58 5.34 3.54 2.37
N VAL A 59 6.26 2.74 1.89
CA VAL A 59 5.96 1.52 1.14
C VAL A 59 5.93 0.34 2.11
N VAL A 60 4.87 -0.48 2.02
CA VAL A 60 4.62 -1.61 2.91
C VAL A 60 4.54 -2.89 2.09
N GLU A 61 5.30 -3.91 2.50
CA GLU A 61 5.42 -5.21 1.82
C GLU A 61 5.20 -6.38 2.79
N PRO A 62 4.85 -7.58 2.26
CA PRO A 62 4.90 -8.81 3.05
C PRO A 62 6.35 -9.15 3.43
N VAL A 63 6.58 -9.67 4.63
CA VAL A 63 7.93 -10.09 5.08
C VAL A 63 8.58 -11.17 4.20
N ASN A 64 7.77 -11.99 3.52
CA ASN A 64 8.25 -13.07 2.65
C ASN A 64 8.47 -12.63 1.20
N ALA A 65 8.03 -11.41 0.82
CA ALA A 65 8.13 -10.89 -0.54
C ALA A 65 8.49 -9.39 -0.49
N ASP A 66 9.64 -9.07 0.11
CA ASP A 66 10.07 -7.74 0.51
C ASP A 66 11.17 -7.15 -0.40
N CYS A 67 11.04 -7.33 -1.70
CA CYS A 67 12.08 -6.94 -2.66
C CYS A 67 12.38 -5.42 -2.67
N LEU A 68 11.39 -4.57 -2.46
CA LEU A 68 11.59 -3.12 -2.36
C LEU A 68 12.30 -2.73 -1.06
N PHE A 69 11.93 -3.36 0.07
CA PHE A 69 12.60 -3.14 1.36
C PHE A 69 14.07 -3.56 1.31
N GLN A 70 14.37 -4.74 0.74
CA GLN A 70 15.75 -5.20 0.56
C GLN A 70 16.53 -4.31 -0.41
N SER A 71 15.86 -3.79 -1.43
CA SER A 71 16.46 -2.81 -2.35
C SER A 71 16.80 -1.50 -1.64
N ALA A 72 15.91 -1.00 -0.81
CA ALA A 72 16.16 0.19 0.00
C ALA A 72 17.32 -0.01 0.99
N LYS A 73 17.36 -1.17 1.65
CA LYS A 73 18.45 -1.52 2.57
C LYS A 73 19.81 -1.61 1.89
N ASN A 74 19.84 -2.09 0.64
CA ASN A 74 21.06 -2.31 -0.12
C ASN A 74 21.43 -1.11 -1.04
N GLY A 75 20.56 -0.11 -1.18
CA GLY A 75 20.76 1.04 -2.06
C GLY A 75 20.78 0.68 -3.55
N LYS A 76 20.17 -0.42 -3.95
CA LYS A 76 20.08 -0.90 -5.34
C LYS A 76 18.99 -1.95 -5.50
N PRO A 77 18.45 -2.13 -6.73
CA PRO A 77 17.52 -3.23 -7.01
C PRO A 77 18.07 -4.57 -6.51
N THR A 78 17.32 -5.22 -5.65
CA THR A 78 17.70 -6.47 -5.00
C THR A 78 16.57 -7.47 -5.11
N ALA A 79 16.83 -8.62 -5.70
CA ALA A 79 15.87 -9.72 -5.78
C ALA A 79 15.81 -10.49 -4.47
N VAL A 80 14.63 -10.95 -4.11
CA VAL A 80 14.35 -11.88 -3.01
C VAL A 80 13.93 -13.21 -3.63
N HIS A 81 14.52 -14.30 -3.13
CA HIS A 81 14.28 -15.64 -3.62
C HIS A 81 13.64 -16.49 -2.53
N GLY A 82 12.85 -17.47 -2.92
CA GLY A 82 12.15 -18.38 -2.03
C GLY A 82 10.73 -18.63 -2.50
N GLU A 83 9.88 -19.12 -1.62
CA GLU A 83 8.47 -19.42 -1.94
C GLU A 83 7.63 -18.16 -2.09
N LEU A 84 8.07 -17.01 -1.57
CA LEU A 84 7.36 -15.73 -1.58
C LEU A 84 5.92 -15.84 -1.05
N ASP A 85 5.70 -16.83 -0.16
CA ASP A 85 4.38 -17.21 0.33
C ASP A 85 3.79 -16.12 1.23
N THR A 86 2.64 -15.59 0.83
CA THR A 86 1.88 -14.58 1.56
C THR A 86 0.42 -14.59 1.11
N ILE A 87 -0.52 -14.30 2.01
CA ILE A 87 -1.93 -14.11 1.65
C ILE A 87 -2.15 -12.82 0.84
N MET A 88 -1.23 -11.86 0.90
CA MET A 88 -1.23 -10.66 0.05
C MET A 88 -0.77 -11.03 -1.37
N ALA A 89 -1.58 -11.84 -2.08
CA ALA A 89 -1.19 -12.50 -3.33
C ALA A 89 -0.74 -11.52 -4.43
N GLY A 90 -1.36 -10.36 -4.53
CA GLY A 90 -0.96 -9.30 -5.46
C GLY A 90 0.41 -8.68 -5.18
N LEU A 91 0.98 -8.96 -4.00
CA LEU A 91 2.29 -8.45 -3.56
C LEU A 91 3.36 -9.55 -3.48
N ALA A 92 3.05 -10.79 -3.84
CA ALA A 92 3.98 -11.93 -3.82
C ALA A 92 5.04 -11.82 -4.93
N CYS A 93 5.89 -10.82 -4.85
CA CYS A 93 6.88 -10.45 -5.88
C CYS A 93 8.30 -10.51 -5.35
N GLY A 94 9.19 -11.17 -6.10
CA GLY A 94 10.59 -11.31 -5.73
C GLY A 94 11.54 -10.33 -6.41
N GLU A 95 11.10 -9.61 -7.45
CA GLU A 95 11.96 -8.71 -8.22
C GLU A 95 11.35 -7.32 -8.33
N VAL A 96 12.20 -6.31 -8.26
CA VAL A 96 11.80 -4.90 -8.38
C VAL A 96 11.78 -4.47 -9.83
N SER A 97 10.75 -3.74 -10.24
CA SER A 97 10.78 -3.01 -11.51
C SER A 97 11.86 -1.93 -11.48
N VAL A 98 12.82 -2.01 -12.37
CA VAL A 98 13.91 -1.02 -12.45
C VAL A 98 13.38 0.40 -12.68
N LEU A 99 12.32 0.54 -13.47
CA LEU A 99 11.66 1.83 -13.71
C LEU A 99 11.01 2.37 -12.42
N ALA A 100 10.32 1.50 -11.69
CA ALA A 100 9.71 1.88 -10.41
C ALA A 100 10.76 2.25 -9.37
N TRP A 101 11.84 1.48 -9.29
CA TRP A 101 12.91 1.73 -8.33
C TRP A 101 13.54 3.10 -8.50
N ALA A 102 13.82 3.52 -9.72
CA ALA A 102 14.40 4.84 -10.00
C ALA A 102 13.57 6.01 -9.42
N ILE A 103 12.26 5.82 -9.29
CA ILE A 103 11.36 6.79 -8.65
C ILE A 103 11.37 6.59 -7.12
N LEU A 104 11.17 5.35 -6.68
CA LEU A 104 10.98 5.05 -5.27
C LEU A 104 12.23 5.36 -4.44
N GLU A 105 13.44 5.06 -4.93
CA GLU A 105 14.69 5.37 -4.20
C GLU A 105 14.90 6.86 -3.97
N SER A 106 14.33 7.70 -4.83
CA SER A 106 14.50 9.15 -4.76
C SER A 106 13.50 9.84 -3.82
N TYR A 107 12.29 9.30 -3.71
CA TYR A 107 11.17 10.00 -3.07
C TYR A 107 10.52 9.27 -1.90
N VAL A 108 10.70 7.95 -1.78
CA VAL A 108 10.13 7.21 -0.67
C VAL A 108 11.01 7.33 0.56
N SER A 109 10.43 7.85 1.64
CA SER A 109 11.17 8.10 2.87
C SER A 109 11.36 6.84 3.72
N HIS A 110 10.41 5.88 3.64
CA HIS A 110 10.42 4.68 4.48
C HIS A 110 9.88 3.46 3.73
N PHE A 111 10.52 2.33 3.98
CA PHE A 111 10.05 1.01 3.56
C PHE A 111 9.87 0.17 4.82
N MET A 112 8.80 -0.58 4.91
CA MET A 112 8.54 -1.48 6.03
C MET A 112 7.93 -2.79 5.57
N THR A 113 8.08 -3.81 6.39
CA THR A 113 7.49 -5.12 6.14
C THR A 113 6.50 -5.48 7.23
N ILE A 114 5.45 -6.22 6.87
CA ILE A 114 4.44 -6.73 7.80
C ILE A 114 4.22 -8.23 7.58
N THR A 115 3.73 -8.90 8.60
CA THR A 115 3.33 -10.30 8.49
C THR A 115 1.86 -10.41 8.08
N ASP A 116 1.49 -11.53 7.48
CA ASP A 116 0.11 -11.86 7.09
C ASP A 116 -0.90 -11.75 8.24
N ASN A 117 -0.47 -12.00 9.47
CA ASN A 117 -1.30 -11.88 10.67
C ASN A 117 -1.87 -10.47 10.92
N SER A 118 -1.31 -9.45 10.27
CA SER A 118 -1.78 -8.07 10.40
C SER A 118 -2.96 -7.74 9.48
N ILE A 119 -3.20 -8.54 8.47
CA ILE A 119 -4.18 -8.28 7.40
C ILE A 119 -5.63 -8.42 7.88
N PRO A 120 -6.02 -9.47 8.62
CA PRO A 120 -7.42 -9.65 9.02
C PRO A 120 -7.97 -8.49 9.85
N GLU A 121 -7.14 -7.85 10.67
CA GLU A 121 -7.56 -6.69 11.48
C GLU A 121 -7.90 -5.49 10.60
N ALA A 122 -7.07 -5.21 9.61
CA ALA A 122 -7.29 -4.11 8.67
C ALA A 122 -8.54 -4.32 7.79
N MET A 123 -8.76 -5.56 7.30
CA MET A 123 -9.96 -5.92 6.54
C MET A 123 -11.23 -5.77 7.39
N LYS A 124 -11.22 -6.28 8.62
CA LYS A 124 -12.33 -6.15 9.58
C LYS A 124 -12.62 -4.70 9.96
N LEU A 125 -11.59 -3.88 10.10
CA LEU A 125 -11.76 -2.45 10.40
C LEU A 125 -12.54 -1.76 9.28
N LEU A 126 -12.25 -2.05 8.02
CA LEU A 126 -12.95 -1.47 6.87
C LEU A 126 -14.36 -2.01 6.70
N SER A 127 -14.57 -3.31 6.90
CA SER A 127 -15.88 -3.97 6.77
C SER A 127 -16.89 -3.58 7.86
N ASN A 128 -16.41 -3.12 9.02
CA ASN A 128 -17.26 -2.75 10.16
C ASN A 128 -17.46 -1.22 10.32
N ARG A 129 -17.14 -0.42 9.32
CA ARG A 129 -17.42 1.03 9.33
C ARG A 129 -18.91 1.32 9.14
N ASP A 130 -19.35 2.53 9.49
CA ASP A 130 -20.72 3.02 9.22
C ASP A 130 -21.04 2.97 7.72
N VAL A 131 -20.06 3.30 6.87
CA VAL A 131 -20.08 3.02 5.43
C VAL A 131 -19.00 1.95 5.20
N PRO A 132 -19.38 0.68 5.09
CA PRO A 132 -18.43 -0.41 4.99
C PRO A 132 -17.70 -0.41 3.64
N ILE A 133 -16.44 -0.86 3.68
CA ILE A 133 -15.59 -0.98 2.51
C ILE A 133 -15.14 -2.44 2.41
N VAL A 134 -15.41 -3.06 1.27
CA VAL A 134 -14.84 -4.36 0.89
C VAL A 134 -13.47 -4.12 0.27
N ALA A 135 -12.43 -4.67 0.89
CA ALA A 135 -11.06 -4.55 0.40
C ALA A 135 -10.31 -5.87 0.65
N GLY A 136 -9.58 -6.32 -0.34
CA GLY A 136 -8.81 -7.57 -0.30
C GLY A 136 -7.48 -7.44 0.46
N GLU A 137 -6.78 -8.57 0.55
CA GLU A 137 -5.60 -8.74 1.39
C GLU A 137 -4.46 -7.81 0.97
N SER A 138 -4.23 -7.68 -0.34
CA SER A 138 -3.16 -6.81 -0.85
C SER A 138 -3.53 -5.33 -0.71
N ALA A 139 -4.81 -4.98 -0.87
CA ALA A 139 -5.28 -3.58 -0.81
C ALA A 139 -5.12 -2.97 0.58
N VAL A 140 -5.27 -3.76 1.65
CA VAL A 140 -5.22 -3.24 3.03
C VAL A 140 -3.81 -3.20 3.61
N THR A 141 -2.80 -3.64 2.88
CA THR A 141 -1.41 -3.71 3.36
C THR A 141 -0.89 -2.36 3.87
N GLY A 142 -1.14 -1.27 3.14
CA GLY A 142 -0.80 0.08 3.59
C GLY A 142 -1.48 0.47 4.90
N LEU A 143 -2.78 0.16 5.04
CA LEU A 143 -3.54 0.40 6.26
C LEU A 143 -3.00 -0.44 7.43
N ALA A 144 -2.71 -1.72 7.21
CA ALA A 144 -2.14 -2.60 8.23
C ALA A 144 -0.77 -2.08 8.71
N GLY A 145 0.09 -1.63 7.80
CA GLY A 145 1.35 -0.98 8.13
C GLY A 145 1.17 0.27 8.99
N PHE A 146 0.19 1.11 8.66
CA PHE A 146 -0.15 2.29 9.47
C PHE A 146 -0.67 1.91 10.85
N LEU A 147 -1.54 0.91 10.98
CA LEU A 147 -2.06 0.45 12.28
C LEU A 147 -0.91 -0.01 13.19
N ILE A 148 0.04 -0.79 12.66
CA ILE A 148 1.25 -1.17 13.40
C ILE A 148 2.07 0.06 13.81
N ALA A 149 2.31 0.97 12.87
CA ALA A 149 3.09 2.18 13.13
C ALA A 149 2.43 3.09 14.17
N SER A 150 1.11 3.26 14.09
CA SER A 150 0.34 4.11 15.02
C SER A 150 0.32 3.56 16.45
N ASN A 151 0.45 2.26 16.65
CA ASN A 151 0.52 1.61 17.95
C ASN A 151 1.94 1.53 18.54
N SER A 152 2.98 1.86 17.76
CA SER A 152 4.37 1.87 18.22
C SER A 152 4.89 3.30 18.40
N LYS A 153 5.31 3.66 19.62
CA LYS A 153 5.92 4.97 19.87
C LYS A 153 7.16 5.20 18.98
N GLU A 154 8.02 4.19 18.86
CA GLU A 154 9.24 4.26 18.07
C GLU A 154 8.94 4.50 16.58
N LEU A 155 7.96 3.77 16.01
CA LEU A 155 7.58 3.93 14.63
C LEU A 155 6.89 5.28 14.37
N ARG A 156 6.02 5.74 15.27
CA ARG A 156 5.43 7.08 15.16
C ARG A 156 6.50 8.17 15.11
N GLU A 157 7.50 8.07 15.97
CA GLU A 157 8.62 9.03 16.00
C GLU A 157 9.43 8.97 14.70
N LYS A 158 9.79 7.78 14.23
CA LYS A 158 10.53 7.58 12.97
C LYS A 158 9.77 8.09 11.75
N LEU A 159 8.50 7.78 11.65
CA LEU A 159 7.63 8.18 10.55
C LEU A 159 7.10 9.62 10.71
N MET A 160 7.35 10.27 11.86
CA MET A 160 6.85 11.58 12.23
C MET A 160 5.30 11.66 12.23
N ILE A 161 4.64 10.60 12.66
CA ILE A 161 3.18 10.52 12.79
C ILE A 161 2.77 11.16 14.13
N ASN A 162 1.81 12.08 14.08
CA ASN A 162 1.24 12.76 15.25
C ASN A 162 -0.27 13.01 15.05
N GLU A 163 -0.91 13.69 16.01
CA GLU A 163 -2.35 13.98 15.98
C GLU A 163 -2.83 14.84 14.81
N ASN A 164 -1.93 15.56 14.16
CA ASN A 164 -2.23 16.38 12.98
C ASN A 164 -1.95 15.65 11.66
N SER A 165 -1.47 14.41 11.73
CA SER A 165 -1.18 13.63 10.53
C SER A 165 -2.45 13.26 9.79
N LYS A 166 -2.44 13.46 8.48
CA LYS A 166 -3.50 13.08 7.53
C LYS A 166 -2.95 11.97 6.65
N ILE A 167 -3.55 10.81 6.76
CA ILE A 167 -3.05 9.59 6.12
C ILE A 167 -3.91 9.24 4.93
N LEU A 168 -3.29 9.04 3.78
CA LEU A 168 -3.95 8.55 2.57
C LEU A 168 -3.59 7.09 2.33
N PHE A 169 -4.60 6.30 1.99
CA PHE A 169 -4.50 4.92 1.52
C PHE A 169 -5.22 4.77 0.19
N PHE A 170 -4.79 3.82 -0.62
CA PHE A 170 -5.47 3.44 -1.85
C PHE A 170 -5.87 1.96 -1.77
N GLY A 171 -7.16 1.67 -1.84
CA GLY A 171 -7.68 0.32 -1.98
C GLY A 171 -7.78 -0.04 -3.46
N THR A 172 -6.95 -0.97 -3.93
CA THR A 172 -6.86 -1.34 -5.35
C THR A 172 -7.28 -2.79 -5.62
N GLU A 173 -7.88 -3.45 -4.64
CA GLU A 173 -8.35 -4.82 -4.72
C GLU A 173 -9.63 -4.97 -3.89
N GLY A 174 -10.61 -5.68 -4.43
CA GLY A 174 -11.82 -6.10 -3.71
C GLY A 174 -11.64 -7.51 -3.13
N ASP A 175 -12.75 -8.23 -3.02
CA ASP A 175 -12.83 -9.63 -2.58
C ASP A 175 -12.56 -10.61 -3.73
N THR A 176 -11.43 -10.49 -4.39
CA THR A 176 -11.06 -11.33 -5.55
C THR A 176 -10.96 -12.82 -5.21
N ASP A 177 -10.70 -13.16 -3.96
CA ASP A 177 -10.84 -14.48 -3.36
C ASP A 177 -11.94 -14.43 -2.29
N GLU A 178 -13.17 -14.69 -2.70
CA GLU A 178 -14.36 -14.62 -1.83
C GLU A 178 -14.26 -15.55 -0.61
N GLU A 179 -13.70 -16.76 -0.79
CA GLU A 179 -13.53 -17.72 0.30
C GLU A 179 -12.51 -17.23 1.32
N MET A 180 -11.40 -16.69 0.86
CA MET A 180 -10.38 -16.10 1.73
C MET A 180 -10.93 -14.85 2.44
N TYR A 181 -11.64 -13.98 1.71
CA TYR A 181 -12.27 -12.79 2.29
C TYR A 181 -13.20 -13.18 3.45
N GLU A 182 -14.15 -14.10 3.21
CA GLU A 182 -15.09 -14.56 4.24
C GLU A 182 -14.37 -15.19 5.43
N LYS A 183 -13.35 -16.00 5.19
CA LYS A 183 -12.53 -16.62 6.24
C LYS A 183 -11.82 -15.57 7.11
N LEU A 184 -11.29 -14.50 6.52
CA LEU A 184 -10.53 -13.47 7.24
C LEU A 184 -11.43 -12.46 7.93
N VAL A 185 -12.51 -12.03 7.28
CA VAL A 185 -13.45 -11.02 7.79
C VAL A 185 -14.51 -11.65 8.71
N GLY A 186 -14.94 -12.86 8.40
CA GLY A 186 -16.01 -13.57 9.11
C GLY A 186 -17.41 -13.29 8.56
N LYS A 187 -17.51 -12.64 7.41
CA LYS A 187 -18.73 -12.33 6.65
C LYS A 187 -18.38 -12.30 5.17
N SER A 188 -19.34 -12.64 4.31
CA SER A 188 -19.18 -12.43 2.87
C SER A 188 -19.18 -10.93 2.53
N SER A 189 -18.64 -10.56 1.37
CA SER A 189 -18.70 -9.18 0.87
C SER A 189 -20.15 -8.70 0.64
N GLU A 190 -21.03 -9.60 0.19
CA GLU A 190 -22.45 -9.30 0.05
C GLU A 190 -23.10 -8.93 1.39
N GLU A 191 -22.81 -9.69 2.44
CA GLU A 191 -23.31 -9.41 3.80
C GLU A 191 -22.76 -8.07 4.34
N VAL A 192 -21.51 -7.75 4.03
CA VAL A 192 -20.88 -6.47 4.41
C VAL A 192 -21.58 -5.30 3.72
N LEU A 193 -21.86 -5.41 2.42
CA LEU A 193 -22.49 -4.34 1.63
C LEU A 193 -24.00 -4.25 1.84
N ALA A 194 -24.65 -5.29 2.32
CA ALA A 194 -26.11 -5.28 2.59
C ALA A 194 -26.53 -4.33 3.75
N VAL A 195 -25.56 -3.74 4.46
CA VAL A 195 -25.81 -2.80 5.58
C VAL A 195 -25.99 -1.36 5.10
N ILE A 196 -25.71 -1.07 3.81
CA ILE A 196 -25.89 0.25 3.19
C ILE A 196 -27.30 0.37 2.63
#